data_6abcb1112ce47280235c24766e26b501
#
_entry.id   6abcb1112ce47280235c24766e26b501
#
_cell.length_a   1.000
_cell.length_b   1.000
_cell.length_c   1.000
_cell.angle_alpha   90.00
_cell.angle_beta   90.00
_cell.angle_gamma   90.00
#
_symmetry.space_group_name_H-M   'P 1'
#
loop_
_entity.id
_entity.type
_entity.pdbx_description
1 polymer ?
#
loop_
_entity_poly.entity_id
_entity_poly.type
_entity_poly.pdbx_seq_one_letter_code
_entity_poly.pdbx_strand_id
1 'polypeptide(L)'
;MNNFLKKLHQTNNKFNNPQKFIFFIILLSVISVILETERTIYVKYSEVFFYVNYFFAIFFATEYSIKFLTIHYRKEYKGIEGKIKYFFSFYSIIDLVAFVPFFIFPEYNELFLLRIFRLIRILKLANFLNRVEFIRNVLHVLDVKKKEIIFSLGITIFIIFLSAIVLYLVEGKNQPEAFGSIIRAFWWATITLTTIGYGDVYPLTILGKIATVIISICGIGIVAIPTGIIAGSFSSILSKK
;
A
#
# COMPACT_ATOMS: atom_id res chain seq x y z
N MET A 1 -19.32 30.00 7.65
CA MET A 1 -19.68 28.67 7.12
C MET A 1 -19.13 28.42 5.72
N ASN A 2 -19.31 29.33 4.75
CA ASN A 2 -18.80 29.15 3.37
C ASN A 2 -17.26 29.00 3.22
N ASN A 3 -16.46 29.66 4.06
CA ASN A 3 -14.99 29.57 3.99
C ASN A 3 -14.45 28.22 4.48
N PHE A 4 -15.10 27.57 5.45
CA PHE A 4 -14.74 26.26 5.95
C PHE A 4 -14.99 25.17 4.88
N LEU A 5 -16.19 25.21 4.27
CA LEU A 5 -16.59 24.25 3.23
C LEU A 5 -15.72 24.38 1.97
N LYS A 6 -15.37 25.62 1.57
CA LYS A 6 -14.41 25.82 0.47
C LYS A 6 -13.02 25.26 0.79
N LYS A 7 -12.55 25.38 2.06
CA LYS A 7 -11.25 24.84 2.48
C LYS A 7 -11.19 23.30 2.44
N LEU A 8 -12.30 22.59 2.66
CA LEU A 8 -12.36 21.13 2.51
C LEU A 8 -12.09 20.66 1.07
N HIS A 9 -12.54 21.46 0.08
CA HIS A 9 -12.39 21.16 -1.34
C HIS A 9 -11.17 21.81 -2.01
N GLN A 10 -10.45 22.69 -1.32
CA GLN A 10 -9.25 23.32 -1.88
C GLN A 10 -8.15 22.30 -2.11
N THR A 11 -7.68 22.24 -3.34
CA THR A 11 -6.53 21.43 -3.80
C THR A 11 -5.20 22.15 -3.58
N ASN A 12 -5.09 23.04 -2.58
CA ASN A 12 -3.85 23.77 -2.30
C ASN A 12 -2.75 22.82 -1.78
N ASN A 13 -1.49 23.17 -2.07
CA ASN A 13 -0.28 22.41 -1.71
C ASN A 13 -0.02 22.30 -0.19
N LYS A 14 -0.84 22.92 0.66
CA LYS A 14 -0.70 22.88 2.12
C LYS A 14 -1.98 22.32 2.75
N PHE A 15 -1.80 21.46 3.75
CA PHE A 15 -2.90 20.97 4.58
C PHE A 15 -3.58 22.10 5.34
N ASN A 16 -4.86 22.27 5.14
CA ASN A 16 -5.69 23.12 5.97
C ASN A 16 -6.05 22.43 7.31
N ASN A 17 -6.33 23.18 8.36
CA ASN A 17 -6.65 22.63 9.69
C ASN A 17 -7.74 21.55 9.68
N PRO A 18 -8.89 21.70 8.95
CA PRO A 18 -9.88 20.63 8.85
C PRO A 18 -9.31 19.33 8.24
N GLN A 19 -8.44 19.46 7.26
CA GLN A 19 -7.82 18.30 6.59
C GLN A 19 -6.83 17.57 7.51
N LYS A 20 -6.05 18.31 8.31
CA LYS A 20 -5.18 17.73 9.34
C LYS A 20 -5.99 16.95 10.37
N PHE A 21 -7.14 17.50 10.79
CA PHE A 21 -8.03 16.84 11.72
C PHE A 21 -8.58 15.52 11.15
N ILE A 22 -9.10 15.55 9.92
CA ILE A 22 -9.59 14.33 9.24
C ILE A 22 -8.46 13.30 9.09
N PHE A 23 -7.26 13.72 8.70
CA PHE A 23 -6.09 12.86 8.60
C PHE A 23 -5.78 12.16 9.94
N PHE A 24 -5.80 12.91 11.03
CA PHE A 24 -5.57 12.38 12.38
C PHE A 24 -6.64 11.35 12.79
N ILE A 25 -7.91 11.64 12.50
CA ILE A 25 -9.02 10.70 12.78
C ILE A 25 -8.88 9.41 11.95
N ILE A 26 -8.48 9.50 10.68
CA ILE A 26 -8.22 8.32 9.87
C ILE A 26 -7.10 7.49 10.51
N LEU A 27 -6.00 8.12 10.91
CA LEU A 27 -4.88 7.43 11.55
C LEU A 27 -5.31 6.71 12.84
N LEU A 28 -6.07 7.39 13.71
CA LEU A 28 -6.62 6.78 14.92
C LEU A 28 -7.55 5.60 14.61
N SER A 29 -8.38 5.71 13.57
CA SER A 29 -9.28 4.63 13.17
C SER A 29 -8.52 3.39 12.67
N VAL A 30 -7.41 3.59 11.98
CA VAL A 30 -6.54 2.48 11.52
C VAL A 30 -5.82 1.83 12.70
N ILE A 31 -5.29 2.62 13.63
CA ILE A 31 -4.66 2.10 14.86
C ILE A 31 -5.67 1.27 15.66
N SER A 32 -6.91 1.75 15.81
CA SER A 32 -7.98 0.99 16.48
C SER A 32 -8.19 -0.39 15.84
N VAL A 33 -8.26 -0.47 14.51
CA VAL A 33 -8.44 -1.74 13.80
C VAL A 33 -7.21 -2.66 13.96
N ILE A 34 -6.00 -2.10 13.96
CA ILE A 34 -4.79 -2.89 14.21
C ILE A 34 -4.84 -3.51 15.62
N LEU A 35 -5.23 -2.74 16.64
CA LEU A 35 -5.38 -3.25 18.00
C LEU A 35 -6.47 -4.33 18.12
N GLU A 36 -7.54 -4.24 17.32
CA GLU A 36 -8.58 -5.27 17.24
C GLU A 36 -8.07 -6.61 16.68
N THR A 37 -6.98 -6.61 15.92
CA THR A 37 -6.40 -7.87 15.39
C THR A 37 -5.73 -8.69 16.48
N GLU A 38 -5.31 -8.05 17.59
CA GLU A 38 -4.73 -8.74 18.72
C GLU A 38 -5.83 -9.36 19.58
N ARG A 39 -5.94 -10.68 19.56
CA ARG A 39 -7.03 -11.43 20.20
C ARG A 39 -7.13 -11.18 21.71
N THR A 40 -6.02 -11.04 22.38
CA THR A 40 -5.95 -10.80 23.83
C THR A 40 -6.58 -9.46 24.21
N ILE A 41 -6.35 -8.43 23.39
CA ILE A 41 -6.89 -7.09 23.58
C ILE A 41 -8.37 -7.07 23.18
N TYR A 42 -8.70 -7.68 22.04
CA TYR A 42 -10.08 -7.70 21.53
C TYR A 42 -11.06 -8.36 22.51
N VAL A 43 -10.74 -9.54 23.04
CA VAL A 43 -11.62 -10.25 23.99
C VAL A 43 -11.88 -9.43 25.24
N LYS A 44 -10.87 -8.69 25.73
CA LYS A 44 -11.00 -7.87 26.94
C LYS A 44 -11.80 -6.59 26.74
N TYR A 45 -11.74 -5.99 25.53
CA TYR A 45 -12.28 -4.65 25.26
C TYR A 45 -13.24 -4.64 24.07
N SER A 46 -13.93 -5.75 23.78
CA SER A 46 -14.83 -5.89 22.62
C SER A 46 -15.91 -4.81 22.54
N GLU A 47 -16.55 -4.49 23.66
CA GLU A 47 -17.57 -3.44 23.74
C GLU A 47 -16.98 -2.06 23.42
N VAL A 48 -15.79 -1.76 23.95
CA VAL A 48 -15.12 -0.47 23.70
C VAL A 48 -14.82 -0.35 22.20
N PHE A 49 -14.29 -1.39 21.57
CA PHE A 49 -14.03 -1.40 20.13
C PHE A 49 -15.31 -1.24 19.31
N PHE A 50 -16.42 -1.81 19.74
CA PHE A 50 -17.72 -1.62 19.08
C PHE A 50 -18.11 -0.13 19.07
N TYR A 51 -18.08 0.55 20.21
CA TYR A 51 -18.43 1.98 20.29
C TYR A 51 -17.43 2.88 19.54
N VAL A 52 -16.15 2.56 19.60
CA VAL A 52 -15.10 3.28 18.88
C VAL A 52 -15.30 3.15 17.36
N ASN A 53 -15.60 1.97 16.85
CA ASN A 53 -15.89 1.78 15.43
C ASN A 53 -17.19 2.45 14.99
N TYR A 54 -18.20 2.45 15.85
CA TYR A 54 -19.46 3.16 15.63
C TYR A 54 -19.23 4.67 15.51
N PHE A 55 -18.41 5.22 16.39
CA PHE A 55 -18.00 6.62 16.33
C PHE A 55 -17.31 6.95 15.01
N PHE A 56 -16.33 6.14 14.59
CA PHE A 56 -15.63 6.35 13.31
C PHE A 56 -16.57 6.21 12.11
N ALA A 57 -17.49 5.24 12.13
CA ALA A 57 -18.46 5.07 11.06
C ALA A 57 -19.36 6.29 10.90
N ILE A 58 -19.91 6.83 11.99
CA ILE A 58 -20.71 8.06 11.99
C ILE A 58 -19.88 9.25 11.52
N PHE A 59 -18.66 9.38 12.02
CA PHE A 59 -17.76 10.47 11.63
C PHE A 59 -17.51 10.46 10.12
N PHE A 60 -17.16 9.31 9.54
CA PHE A 60 -16.88 9.21 8.11
C PHE A 60 -18.15 9.34 7.25
N ALA A 61 -19.30 8.86 7.72
CA ALA A 61 -20.57 9.09 7.06
C ALA A 61 -20.92 10.59 7.00
N THR A 62 -20.72 11.30 8.11
CA THR A 62 -20.94 12.75 8.19
C THR A 62 -19.97 13.51 7.26
N GLU A 63 -18.69 13.16 7.32
CA GLU A 63 -17.64 13.74 6.45
C GLU A 63 -17.99 13.54 4.96
N TYR A 64 -18.38 12.33 4.58
CA TYR A 64 -18.78 12.01 3.22
C TYR A 64 -20.03 12.80 2.79
N SER A 65 -21.06 12.87 3.65
CA SER A 65 -22.28 13.61 3.38
C SER A 65 -21.99 15.10 3.15
N ILE A 66 -21.15 15.71 3.98
CA ILE A 66 -20.71 17.10 3.81
C ILE A 66 -19.98 17.27 2.48
N LYS A 67 -19.05 16.37 2.13
CA LYS A 67 -18.33 16.42 0.86
C LYS A 67 -19.28 16.29 -0.34
N PHE A 68 -20.22 15.35 -0.28
CA PHE A 68 -21.19 15.10 -1.34
C PHE A 68 -22.14 16.28 -1.57
N LEU A 69 -22.64 16.87 -0.50
CA LEU A 69 -23.51 18.05 -0.58
C LEU A 69 -22.78 19.30 -1.09
N THR A 70 -21.50 19.42 -0.78
CA THR A 70 -20.68 20.60 -1.10
C THR A 70 -19.80 20.43 -2.36
N ILE A 71 -19.87 19.29 -3.03
CA ILE A 71 -19.02 19.00 -4.19
C ILE A 71 -19.23 19.98 -5.37
N HIS A 72 -20.40 20.59 -5.46
CA HIS A 72 -20.73 21.60 -6.48
C HIS A 72 -19.81 22.84 -6.45
N TYR A 73 -19.09 23.09 -5.34
CA TYR A 73 -18.05 24.13 -5.28
C TYR A 73 -16.84 23.83 -6.17
N ARG A 74 -16.63 22.56 -6.58
CA ARG A 74 -15.62 22.22 -7.55
C ARG A 74 -16.15 22.39 -8.97
N LYS A 75 -15.40 23.12 -9.81
CA LYS A 75 -15.78 23.38 -11.20
C LYS A 75 -16.03 22.12 -12.03
N GLU A 76 -15.32 21.03 -11.69
CA GLU A 76 -15.37 19.73 -12.37
C GLU A 76 -16.66 18.93 -12.09
N TYR A 77 -17.40 19.28 -11.02
CA TYR A 77 -18.56 18.52 -10.50
C TYR A 77 -19.79 19.41 -10.35
N LYS A 78 -20.05 20.28 -11.32
CA LYS A 78 -21.23 21.17 -11.32
C LYS A 78 -22.49 20.40 -11.74
N GLY A 79 -23.62 20.72 -11.08
CA GLY A 79 -24.92 20.16 -11.42
C GLY A 79 -25.12 18.72 -10.95
N ILE A 80 -26.21 18.09 -11.42
CA ILE A 80 -26.61 16.72 -11.04
C ILE A 80 -25.65 15.70 -11.67
N GLU A 81 -25.26 15.89 -12.92
CA GLU A 81 -24.29 15.03 -13.61
C GLU A 81 -22.93 15.02 -12.90
N GLY A 82 -22.50 16.18 -12.39
CA GLY A 82 -21.28 16.29 -11.59
C GLY A 82 -21.36 15.51 -10.29
N LYS A 83 -22.50 15.50 -9.60
CA LYS A 83 -22.71 14.70 -8.38
C LYS A 83 -22.66 13.20 -8.68
N ILE A 84 -23.28 12.74 -9.77
CA ILE A 84 -23.25 11.35 -10.21
C ILE A 84 -21.80 10.95 -10.54
N LYS A 85 -21.09 11.76 -11.30
CA LYS A 85 -19.68 11.55 -11.62
C LYS A 85 -18.80 11.46 -10.36
N TYR A 86 -19.07 12.31 -9.37
CA TYR A 86 -18.36 12.24 -8.08
C TYR A 86 -18.67 10.95 -7.31
N PHE A 87 -19.95 10.54 -7.27
CA PHE A 87 -20.37 9.31 -6.58
C PHE A 87 -19.60 8.08 -7.08
N PHE A 88 -19.40 7.96 -8.39
CA PHE A 88 -18.64 6.87 -9.00
C PHE A 88 -17.13 7.15 -9.09
N SER A 89 -16.63 8.24 -8.54
CA SER A 89 -15.20 8.51 -8.52
C SER A 89 -14.47 7.58 -7.54
N PHE A 90 -13.23 7.23 -7.88
CA PHE A 90 -12.37 6.37 -7.04
C PHE A 90 -12.32 6.83 -5.58
N TYR A 91 -12.18 8.12 -5.34
CA TYR A 91 -12.12 8.69 -4.01
C TYR A 91 -13.45 8.60 -3.24
N SER A 92 -14.57 8.77 -3.93
CA SER A 92 -15.90 8.62 -3.34
C SER A 92 -16.20 7.18 -2.94
N ILE A 93 -15.79 6.21 -3.78
CA ILE A 93 -15.92 4.78 -3.48
C ILE A 93 -15.11 4.41 -2.25
N ILE A 94 -13.85 4.89 -2.12
CA ILE A 94 -13.04 4.66 -0.92
C ILE A 94 -13.74 5.25 0.31
N ASP A 95 -14.28 6.47 0.20
CA ASP A 95 -14.99 7.09 1.32
C ASP A 95 -16.22 6.28 1.72
N LEU A 96 -17.01 5.74 0.76
CA LEU A 96 -18.17 4.87 1.01
C LEU A 96 -17.78 3.54 1.67
N VAL A 97 -16.79 2.85 1.14
CA VAL A 97 -16.32 1.56 1.67
C VAL A 97 -15.81 1.69 3.11
N ALA A 98 -15.35 2.88 3.50
CA ALA A 98 -14.87 3.12 4.86
C ALA A 98 -15.96 3.03 5.95
N PHE A 99 -17.24 3.27 5.64
CA PHE A 99 -18.32 3.29 6.64
C PHE A 99 -19.55 2.45 6.28
N VAL A 100 -19.90 2.30 4.99
CA VAL A 100 -21.12 1.63 4.54
C VAL A 100 -21.24 0.17 5.05
N PRO A 101 -20.17 -0.67 5.01
CA PRO A 101 -20.26 -2.04 5.49
C PRO A 101 -20.64 -2.15 6.96
N PHE A 102 -20.26 -1.15 7.77
CA PHE A 102 -20.61 -1.13 9.19
C PHE A 102 -22.11 -0.96 9.42
N PHE A 103 -22.81 -0.18 8.57
CA PHE A 103 -24.26 0.04 8.69
C PHE A 103 -25.08 -1.06 8.05
N ILE A 104 -24.58 -1.71 6.99
CA ILE A 104 -25.28 -2.80 6.32
C ILE A 104 -25.24 -4.10 7.14
N PHE A 105 -24.12 -4.36 7.82
CA PHE A 105 -23.85 -5.61 8.51
C PHE A 105 -23.54 -5.41 10.01
N PRO A 106 -24.41 -4.79 10.81
CA PRO A 106 -24.10 -4.46 12.20
C PRO A 106 -23.94 -5.72 13.09
N GLU A 107 -24.65 -6.81 12.78
CA GLU A 107 -24.62 -8.07 13.55
C GLU A 107 -23.38 -8.93 13.25
N TYR A 108 -22.74 -8.71 12.10
CA TYR A 108 -21.60 -9.51 11.62
C TYR A 108 -20.25 -8.86 11.87
N ASN A 109 -20.15 -7.99 12.86
CA ASN A 109 -18.91 -7.22 13.15
C ASN A 109 -17.66 -8.09 13.40
N GLU A 110 -17.83 -9.37 13.71
CA GLU A 110 -16.75 -10.32 13.94
C GLU A 110 -16.25 -10.99 12.64
N LEU A 111 -16.96 -10.85 11.52
CA LEU A 111 -16.53 -11.44 10.26
C LEU A 111 -15.21 -10.83 9.79
N PHE A 112 -14.27 -11.69 9.38
CA PHE A 112 -12.98 -11.34 8.84
C PHE A 112 -13.07 -10.31 7.70
N LEU A 113 -14.05 -10.44 6.80
CA LEU A 113 -14.29 -9.52 5.69
C LEU A 113 -14.57 -8.09 6.17
N LEU A 114 -15.36 -7.92 7.23
CA LEU A 114 -15.65 -6.57 7.75
C LEU A 114 -14.42 -5.91 8.39
N ARG A 115 -13.50 -6.69 8.96
CA ARG A 115 -12.19 -6.17 9.41
C ARG A 115 -11.37 -5.65 8.24
N ILE A 116 -11.36 -6.36 7.10
CA ILE A 116 -10.70 -5.89 5.87
C ILE A 116 -11.29 -4.56 5.41
N PHE A 117 -12.62 -4.42 5.35
CA PHE A 117 -13.25 -3.15 4.98
C PHE A 117 -12.89 -2.00 5.93
N ARG A 118 -12.72 -2.29 7.22
CA ARG A 118 -12.22 -1.27 8.17
C ARG A 118 -10.77 -0.87 7.89
N LEU A 119 -9.89 -1.81 7.52
CA LEU A 119 -8.52 -1.52 7.12
C LEU A 119 -8.44 -0.70 5.82
N ILE A 120 -9.39 -0.87 4.90
CA ILE A 120 -9.48 -0.08 3.66
C ILE A 120 -9.59 1.43 3.95
N ARG A 121 -10.02 1.83 5.16
CA ARG A 121 -10.00 3.25 5.59
C ARG A 121 -8.63 3.90 5.42
N ILE A 122 -7.54 3.14 5.49
CA ILE A 122 -6.17 3.64 5.24
C ILE A 122 -6.04 4.25 3.84
N LEU A 123 -6.80 3.73 2.85
CA LEU A 123 -6.79 4.28 1.49
C LEU A 123 -7.32 5.72 1.42
N LYS A 124 -8.12 6.15 2.43
CA LYS A 124 -8.52 7.56 2.54
C LYS A 124 -7.30 8.49 2.68
N LEU A 125 -6.18 7.98 3.21
CA LEU A 125 -4.93 8.74 3.27
C LEU A 125 -4.38 9.09 1.89
N ALA A 126 -4.68 8.29 0.84
CA ALA A 126 -4.27 8.58 -0.53
C ALA A 126 -4.78 9.96 -1.01
N ASN A 127 -5.96 10.40 -0.53
CA ASN A 127 -6.50 11.73 -0.79
C ASN A 127 -5.59 12.87 -0.27
N PHE A 128 -4.81 12.58 0.76
CA PHE A 128 -3.91 13.54 1.40
C PHE A 128 -2.49 13.43 0.84
N LEU A 129 -2.04 12.21 0.49
CA LEU A 129 -0.70 11.96 -0.02
C LEU A 129 -0.42 12.78 -1.29
N ASN A 130 -1.38 12.87 -2.21
CA ASN A 130 -1.25 13.68 -3.43
C ASN A 130 -1.06 15.20 -3.18
N ARG A 131 -1.27 15.66 -1.96
CA ARG A 131 -1.07 17.08 -1.56
C ARG A 131 0.32 17.33 -0.99
N VAL A 132 1.03 16.27 -0.61
CA VAL A 132 2.40 16.35 -0.13
C VAL A 132 3.31 16.48 -1.34
N GLU A 133 4.03 17.60 -1.45
CA GLU A 133 4.91 17.88 -2.59
C GLU A 133 5.93 16.77 -2.81
N PHE A 134 6.49 16.24 -1.73
CA PHE A 134 7.42 15.11 -1.77
C PHE A 134 6.79 13.90 -2.48
N ILE A 135 5.57 13.51 -2.09
CA ILE A 135 4.87 12.36 -2.69
C ILE A 135 4.57 12.60 -4.17
N ARG A 136 4.16 13.81 -4.54
CA ARG A 136 3.95 14.16 -5.95
C ARG A 136 5.23 14.04 -6.76
N ASN A 137 6.36 14.48 -6.21
CA ASN A 137 7.65 14.34 -6.87
C ASN A 137 8.04 12.87 -7.05
N VAL A 138 7.81 12.03 -6.04
CA VAL A 138 8.02 10.57 -6.14
C VAL A 138 7.14 9.96 -7.22
N LEU A 139 5.82 10.24 -7.20
CA LEU A 139 4.88 9.74 -8.21
C LEU A 139 5.24 10.22 -9.62
N HIS A 140 5.69 11.46 -9.76
CA HIS A 140 6.17 12.00 -11.04
C HIS A 140 7.41 11.25 -11.54
N VAL A 141 8.39 10.98 -10.66
CA VAL A 141 9.57 10.17 -11.03
C VAL A 141 9.14 8.78 -11.50
N LEU A 142 8.24 8.12 -10.75
CA LEU A 142 7.74 6.79 -11.10
C LEU A 142 7.02 6.79 -12.46
N ASP A 143 6.25 7.82 -12.77
CA ASP A 143 5.56 7.92 -14.07
C ASP A 143 6.52 8.21 -15.22
N VAL A 144 7.45 9.16 -15.04
CA VAL A 144 8.44 9.52 -16.06
C VAL A 144 9.38 8.34 -16.35
N LYS A 145 9.79 7.59 -15.32
CA LYS A 145 10.76 6.49 -15.38
C LYS A 145 10.14 5.09 -15.41
N LYS A 146 8.81 5.01 -15.60
CA LYS A 146 8.10 3.72 -15.54
C LYS A 146 8.66 2.66 -16.49
N LYS A 147 9.09 3.04 -17.69
CA LYS A 147 9.63 2.07 -18.66
C LYS A 147 10.94 1.47 -18.18
N GLU A 148 11.86 2.33 -17.70
CA GLU A 148 13.14 1.90 -17.18
C GLU A 148 12.99 1.07 -15.89
N ILE A 149 12.06 1.46 -15.03
CA ILE A 149 11.76 0.74 -13.79
C ILE A 149 11.14 -0.64 -14.11
N ILE A 150 10.13 -0.71 -14.99
CA ILE A 150 9.49 -1.97 -15.38
C ILE A 150 10.53 -2.90 -16.03
N PHE A 151 11.37 -2.37 -16.91
CA PHE A 151 12.41 -3.16 -17.56
C PHE A 151 13.42 -3.70 -16.55
N SER A 152 13.89 -2.88 -15.60
CA SER A 152 14.84 -3.33 -14.57
C SER A 152 14.22 -4.36 -13.62
N LEU A 153 12.95 -4.19 -13.23
CA LEU A 153 12.23 -5.21 -12.46
C LEU A 153 12.05 -6.50 -13.23
N GLY A 154 11.78 -6.42 -14.53
CA GLY A 154 11.70 -7.58 -15.42
C GLY A 154 13.01 -8.38 -15.45
N ILE A 155 14.15 -7.69 -15.59
CA ILE A 155 15.48 -8.30 -15.49
C ILE A 155 15.68 -8.96 -14.13
N THR A 156 15.33 -8.27 -13.05
CA THR A 156 15.46 -8.81 -11.69
C THR A 156 14.67 -10.11 -11.53
N ILE A 157 13.40 -10.14 -11.95
CA ILE A 157 12.56 -11.34 -11.89
C ILE A 157 13.14 -12.47 -12.75
N PHE A 158 13.66 -12.14 -13.94
CA PHE A 158 14.30 -13.12 -14.82
C PHE A 158 15.54 -13.75 -14.18
N ILE A 159 16.39 -12.96 -13.51
CA ILE A 159 17.58 -13.47 -12.81
C ILE A 159 17.18 -14.32 -11.59
N ILE A 160 16.15 -13.91 -10.84
CA ILE A 160 15.60 -14.74 -9.75
C ILE A 160 15.17 -16.12 -10.31
N PHE A 161 14.47 -16.12 -11.44
CA PHE A 161 14.03 -17.36 -12.09
C PHE A 161 15.19 -18.23 -12.55
N LEU A 162 16.21 -17.66 -13.20
CA LEU A 162 17.42 -18.39 -13.59
C LEU A 162 18.15 -18.97 -12.36
N SER A 163 18.27 -18.20 -11.30
CA SER A 163 18.87 -18.64 -10.04
C SER A 163 18.10 -19.82 -9.43
N ALA A 164 16.77 -19.78 -9.47
CA ALA A 164 15.93 -20.89 -9.03
C ALA A 164 16.17 -22.16 -9.84
N ILE A 165 16.30 -22.05 -11.18
CA ILE A 165 16.61 -23.19 -12.03
C ILE A 165 17.97 -23.80 -11.68
N VAL A 166 19.00 -22.96 -11.49
CA VAL A 166 20.35 -23.43 -11.14
C VAL A 166 20.31 -24.21 -9.83
N LEU A 167 19.69 -23.67 -8.80
CA LEU A 167 19.62 -24.34 -7.48
C LEU A 167 18.73 -25.60 -7.52
N TYR A 168 17.63 -25.58 -8.28
CA TYR A 168 16.82 -26.78 -8.50
C TYR A 168 17.67 -27.91 -9.12
N LEU A 169 18.49 -27.63 -10.13
CA LEU A 169 19.32 -28.62 -10.78
C LEU A 169 20.45 -29.17 -9.89
N VAL A 170 21.02 -28.30 -9.06
CA VAL A 170 22.19 -28.64 -8.21
C VAL A 170 21.78 -29.28 -6.88
N GLU A 171 20.74 -28.76 -6.25
CA GLU A 171 20.33 -29.15 -4.89
C GLU A 171 19.07 -30.04 -4.86
N GLY A 172 18.23 -30.02 -5.92
CA GLY A 172 16.92 -30.64 -5.93
C GLY A 172 16.89 -32.12 -5.60
N LYS A 173 17.94 -32.89 -5.98
CA LYS A 173 18.09 -34.31 -5.63
C LYS A 173 18.47 -34.50 -4.14
N ASN A 174 19.31 -33.65 -3.62
CA ASN A 174 19.85 -33.77 -2.26
C ASN A 174 18.89 -33.17 -1.21
N GLN A 175 18.10 -32.17 -1.62
CA GLN A 175 17.16 -31.46 -0.76
C GLN A 175 15.78 -31.34 -1.44
N PRO A 176 15.02 -32.42 -1.65
CA PRO A 176 13.77 -32.40 -2.39
C PRO A 176 12.71 -31.55 -1.74
N GLU A 177 12.72 -31.41 -0.41
CA GLU A 177 11.78 -30.55 0.32
C GLU A 177 12.04 -29.06 0.08
N ALA A 178 13.29 -28.65 -0.03
CA ALA A 178 13.69 -27.26 -0.20
C ALA A 178 13.83 -26.85 -1.67
N PHE A 179 14.42 -27.70 -2.50
CA PHE A 179 14.77 -27.41 -3.90
C PHE A 179 14.20 -28.41 -4.91
N GLY A 180 13.30 -29.32 -4.50
CA GLY A 180 12.76 -30.39 -5.36
C GLY A 180 11.82 -29.90 -6.47
N SER A 181 11.58 -28.60 -6.59
CA SER A 181 10.90 -27.96 -7.73
C SER A 181 11.42 -26.54 -7.94
N ILE A 182 11.27 -26.03 -9.16
CA ILE A 182 11.62 -24.63 -9.48
C ILE A 182 10.85 -23.64 -8.59
N ILE A 183 9.59 -23.94 -8.26
CA ILE A 183 8.76 -23.08 -7.38
C ILE A 183 9.35 -22.99 -5.98
N ARG A 184 9.83 -24.12 -5.42
CA ARG A 184 10.48 -24.13 -4.11
C ARG A 184 11.81 -23.39 -4.15
N ALA A 185 12.63 -23.66 -5.16
CA ALA A 185 13.90 -22.97 -5.37
C ALA A 185 13.72 -21.46 -5.62
N PHE A 186 12.58 -21.04 -6.20
CA PHE A 186 12.25 -19.63 -6.44
C PHE A 186 12.07 -18.85 -5.13
N TRP A 187 11.53 -19.49 -4.10
CA TRP A 187 11.49 -18.90 -2.75
C TRP A 187 12.88 -18.53 -2.27
N TRP A 188 13.80 -19.49 -2.27
CA TRP A 188 15.19 -19.25 -1.88
C TRP A 188 15.86 -18.16 -2.71
N ALA A 189 15.72 -18.22 -4.03
CA ALA A 189 16.30 -17.23 -4.92
C ALA A 189 15.79 -15.82 -4.65
N THR A 190 14.48 -15.69 -4.37
CA THR A 190 13.86 -14.41 -4.05
C THR A 190 14.43 -13.83 -2.74
N ILE A 191 14.42 -14.59 -1.65
CA ILE A 191 14.88 -14.09 -0.34
C ILE A 191 16.38 -13.80 -0.32
N THR A 192 17.17 -14.54 -1.13
CA THR A 192 18.61 -14.34 -1.23
C THR A 192 18.96 -13.11 -2.06
N LEU A 193 18.39 -12.97 -3.27
CA LEU A 193 18.66 -11.84 -4.15
C LEU A 193 18.10 -10.52 -3.62
N THR A 194 16.98 -10.56 -2.89
CA THR A 194 16.46 -9.37 -2.21
C THR A 194 17.16 -9.05 -0.89
N THR A 195 18.21 -9.81 -0.55
CA THR A 195 19.01 -9.64 0.68
C THR A 195 18.25 -9.85 2.00
N ILE A 196 17.07 -10.51 1.96
CA ILE A 196 16.28 -10.83 3.16
C ILE A 196 16.93 -11.95 3.95
N GLY A 197 17.22 -13.11 3.30
CA GLY A 197 18.00 -14.21 3.85
C GLY A 197 17.45 -14.81 5.15
N TYR A 198 16.20 -15.29 5.18
CA TYR A 198 15.60 -15.88 6.38
C TYR A 198 16.40 -17.06 6.96
N GLY A 199 17.20 -17.77 6.12
CA GLY A 199 18.00 -18.91 6.56
C GLY A 199 17.18 -20.21 6.79
N ASP A 200 15.92 -20.21 6.39
CA ASP A 200 15.03 -21.39 6.41
C ASP A 200 15.39 -22.41 5.34
N VAL A 201 15.96 -21.95 4.22
CA VAL A 201 16.43 -22.75 3.09
C VAL A 201 17.80 -22.24 2.65
N TYR A 202 18.77 -23.17 2.48
CA TYR A 202 20.13 -22.84 2.02
C TYR A 202 20.78 -24.05 1.33
N PRO A 203 21.71 -23.86 0.34
CA PRO A 203 22.37 -24.94 -0.34
C PRO A 203 23.37 -25.67 0.57
N LEU A 204 23.35 -27.01 0.50
CA LEU A 204 24.26 -27.89 1.27
C LEU A 204 25.46 -28.35 0.45
N THR A 205 25.26 -28.58 -0.85
CA THR A 205 26.33 -29.08 -1.72
C THR A 205 27.39 -28.01 -1.98
N ILE A 206 28.62 -28.46 -2.31
CA ILE A 206 29.72 -27.57 -2.67
C ILE A 206 29.35 -26.77 -3.93
N LEU A 207 28.76 -27.42 -4.93
CA LEU A 207 28.31 -26.76 -6.17
C LEU A 207 27.22 -25.75 -5.91
N GLY A 208 26.25 -26.04 -5.02
CA GLY A 208 25.21 -25.11 -4.61
C GLY A 208 25.76 -23.89 -3.90
N LYS A 209 26.76 -24.06 -3.03
CA LYS A 209 27.44 -22.95 -2.36
C LYS A 209 28.20 -22.05 -3.32
N ILE A 210 28.92 -22.65 -4.29
CA ILE A 210 29.64 -21.91 -5.34
C ILE A 210 28.62 -21.12 -6.19
N ALA A 211 27.55 -21.78 -6.65
CA ALA A 211 26.50 -21.14 -7.41
C ALA A 211 25.88 -19.96 -6.62
N THR A 212 25.64 -20.14 -5.32
CA THR A 212 25.11 -19.08 -4.44
C THR A 212 26.03 -17.86 -4.40
N VAL A 213 27.34 -18.04 -4.28
CA VAL A 213 28.29 -16.91 -4.29
C VAL A 213 28.18 -16.11 -5.58
N ILE A 214 28.17 -16.80 -6.73
CA ILE A 214 28.03 -16.13 -8.05
C ILE A 214 26.69 -15.40 -8.16
N ILE A 215 25.59 -16.08 -7.82
CA ILE A 215 24.24 -15.53 -7.84
C ILE A 215 24.14 -14.29 -6.94
N SER A 216 24.71 -14.34 -5.74
CA SER A 216 24.66 -13.22 -4.79
C SER A 216 25.40 -11.99 -5.29
N ILE A 217 26.58 -12.16 -5.87
CA ILE A 217 27.36 -11.05 -6.46
C ILE A 217 26.59 -10.40 -7.62
N CYS A 218 26.04 -11.22 -8.53
CA CYS A 218 25.20 -10.70 -9.63
C CYS A 218 23.93 -10.03 -9.11
N GLY A 219 23.31 -10.61 -8.07
CA GLY A 219 22.06 -10.14 -7.49
C GLY A 219 22.16 -8.75 -6.89
N ILE A 220 23.23 -8.46 -6.16
CA ILE A 220 23.46 -7.12 -5.58
C ILE A 220 23.46 -6.05 -6.68
N GLY A 221 24.17 -6.29 -7.78
CA GLY A 221 24.22 -5.36 -8.91
C GLY A 221 22.85 -5.11 -9.54
N ILE A 222 22.06 -6.18 -9.72
CA ILE A 222 20.76 -6.12 -10.41
C ILE A 222 19.70 -5.43 -9.55
N VAL A 223 19.63 -5.73 -8.26
CA VAL A 223 18.68 -5.08 -7.34
C VAL A 223 19.01 -3.59 -7.15
N ALA A 224 20.27 -3.20 -7.30
CA ALA A 224 20.69 -1.80 -7.24
C ALA A 224 20.17 -0.95 -8.42
N ILE A 225 19.84 -1.56 -9.58
CA ILE A 225 19.43 -0.81 -10.78
C ILE A 225 18.11 -0.07 -10.57
N PRO A 226 16.96 -0.67 -10.15
CA PRO A 226 15.72 0.06 -9.91
C PRO A 226 15.89 1.16 -8.86
N THR A 227 16.63 0.87 -7.80
CA THR A 227 16.90 1.83 -6.72
C THR A 227 17.72 3.02 -7.23
N GLY A 228 18.75 2.77 -8.04
CA GLY A 228 19.58 3.80 -8.65
C GLY A 228 18.81 4.70 -9.62
N ILE A 229 17.91 4.13 -10.44
CA ILE A 229 17.02 4.88 -11.34
C ILE A 229 16.15 5.84 -10.55
N ILE A 230 15.51 5.37 -9.48
CA ILE A 230 14.63 6.19 -8.63
C ILE A 230 15.45 7.28 -7.92
N ALA A 231 16.53 6.93 -7.26
CA ALA A 231 17.36 7.85 -6.50
C ALA A 231 17.99 8.96 -7.39
N GLY A 232 18.54 8.59 -8.55
CA GLY A 232 19.14 9.52 -9.49
C GLY A 232 18.12 10.48 -10.11
N SER A 233 16.94 9.98 -10.45
CA SER A 233 15.86 10.81 -10.99
C SER A 233 15.28 11.77 -9.94
N PHE A 234 15.19 11.33 -8.68
CA PHE A 234 14.74 12.17 -7.58
C PHE A 234 15.74 13.30 -7.31
N SER A 235 17.04 13.00 -7.28
CA SER A 235 18.11 13.99 -7.15
C SER A 235 18.04 15.06 -8.25
N SER A 236 17.78 14.65 -9.50
CA SER A 236 17.69 15.58 -10.64
C SER A 236 16.49 16.55 -10.54
N ILE A 237 15.40 16.14 -9.90
CA ILE A 237 14.24 17.01 -9.67
C ILE A 237 14.52 18.04 -8.58
N LEU A 238 15.23 17.63 -7.51
CA LEU A 238 15.59 18.54 -6.42
C LEU A 238 16.63 19.59 -6.85
N SER A 239 17.56 19.22 -7.73
CA SER A 239 18.60 20.13 -8.21
C SER A 239 18.11 21.21 -9.20
N LYS A 240 16.90 21.03 -9.77
CA LYS A 240 16.27 22.01 -10.68
C LYS A 240 15.41 23.06 -9.96
N LYS A 241 15.31 23.02 -8.65
CA LYS A 241 14.65 24.02 -7.80
C LYS A 241 15.68 24.94 -7.15
#